data_0bc34417caf545b4304acc463630ae99
#
_entry.id   0bc34417caf545b4304acc463630ae99
#
_cell.length_a   1.000
_cell.length_b   1.000
_cell.length_c   1.000
_cell.angle_alpha   90.00
_cell.angle_beta   90.00
_cell.angle_gamma   90.00
#
_symmetry.space_group_name_H-M   'P 1'
#
loop_
_entity.id
_entity.type
_entity.pdbx_description
1 polymer ?
#
loop_
_entity_poly.entity_id
_entity_poly.type
_entity_poly.pdbx_seq_one_letter_code
_entity_poly.pdbx_strand_id
1 'polypeptide(L)'
;MFSDPQKNIEQCGIQAGMEIADLGSGSGFYTISAAKALVSTGRVYAIDAQKDLVTKIKNNAVHEGLYNVEVIWGDIEKINGTHLGENSIDLAMICNVLFQLEDKKTTINEIKRILKAGGRVLIVDWSDSFGGIGPKSDAVVKKETVLEMMENNGFHMDREISAGAHHYGLIFKKL
;
A
#
# COMPACT_ATOMS: atom_id res chain seq x y z
N MET A 1 -2.75 -18.17 10.15
CA MET A 1 -2.31 -16.82 10.58
C MET A 1 -2.86 -15.86 9.55
N PHE A 2 -3.52 -14.79 9.99
CA PHE A 2 -3.95 -13.70 9.11
C PHE A 2 -2.74 -13.02 8.45
N SER A 3 -2.97 -12.00 7.66
CA SER A 3 -1.90 -11.24 7.02
C SER A 3 -0.92 -10.68 8.06
N ASP A 4 0.38 -10.83 7.79
CA ASP A 4 1.47 -10.36 8.64
C ASP A 4 2.23 -9.27 7.87
N PRO A 5 2.05 -7.98 8.22
CA PRO A 5 2.68 -6.88 7.52
C PRO A 5 4.19 -7.00 7.40
N GLN A 6 4.87 -7.43 8.48
CA GLN A 6 6.33 -7.57 8.44
C GLN A 6 6.77 -8.62 7.41
N LYS A 7 6.16 -9.81 7.43
CA LYS A 7 6.48 -10.88 6.48
C LYS A 7 6.14 -10.50 5.04
N ASN A 8 5.07 -9.73 4.83
CA ASN A 8 4.71 -9.25 3.51
C ASN A 8 5.76 -8.25 3.00
N ILE A 9 6.22 -7.33 3.84
CA ILE A 9 7.24 -6.34 3.52
C ILE A 9 8.60 -6.99 3.22
N GLU A 10 9.00 -8.02 3.95
CA GLU A 10 10.24 -8.77 3.70
C GLU A 10 10.32 -9.33 2.27
N GLN A 11 9.17 -9.63 1.65
CA GLN A 11 9.08 -10.14 0.29
C GLN A 11 9.11 -9.04 -0.79
N CYS A 12 9.04 -7.76 -0.40
CA CYS A 12 8.99 -6.62 -1.34
C CYS A 12 10.35 -6.22 -1.90
N GLY A 13 11.46 -6.73 -1.33
CA GLY A 13 12.81 -6.35 -1.76
C GLY A 13 13.05 -4.84 -1.58
N ILE A 14 12.69 -4.33 -0.40
CA ILE A 14 12.98 -2.95 -0.01
C ILE A 14 14.48 -2.76 0.12
N GLN A 15 14.99 -1.65 -0.41
CA GLN A 15 16.38 -1.27 -0.35
C GLN A 15 16.53 0.10 0.33
N ALA A 16 17.70 0.32 0.90
CA ALA A 16 18.05 1.61 1.49
C ALA A 16 17.90 2.75 0.45
N GLY A 17 17.37 3.86 0.88
CA GLY A 17 17.15 5.05 0.04
C GLY A 17 15.84 5.06 -0.74
N MET A 18 15.04 4.00 -0.70
CA MET A 18 13.74 4.00 -1.36
C MET A 18 12.76 4.99 -0.73
N GLU A 19 11.96 5.62 -1.60
CA GLU A 19 10.78 6.40 -1.24
C GLU A 19 9.55 5.51 -1.38
N ILE A 20 8.82 5.29 -0.29
CA ILE A 20 7.70 4.35 -0.21
C ILE A 20 6.42 5.09 0.14
N ALA A 21 5.32 4.82 -0.54
CA ALA A 21 4.00 5.35 -0.21
C ALA A 21 3.07 4.24 0.30
N ASP A 22 2.49 4.42 1.47
CA ASP A 22 1.47 3.54 2.05
C ASP A 22 0.09 4.22 1.91
N LEU A 23 -0.70 3.73 0.98
CA LEU A 23 -1.94 4.33 0.50
C LEU A 23 -3.15 3.73 1.23
N GLY A 24 -3.85 4.54 2.00
CA GLY A 24 -4.85 4.07 2.94
C GLY A 24 -4.19 3.36 4.13
N SER A 25 -3.24 4.04 4.75
CA SER A 25 -2.33 3.46 5.76
C SER A 25 -3.02 2.96 7.03
N GLY A 26 -4.26 3.37 7.29
CA GLY A 26 -5.09 2.88 8.39
C GLY A 26 -4.39 2.97 9.75
N SER A 27 -4.18 1.83 10.40
CA SER A 27 -3.49 1.75 11.70
C SER A 27 -1.96 1.86 11.61
N GLY A 28 -1.38 1.89 10.40
CA GLY A 28 0.04 2.09 10.15
C GLY A 28 0.93 0.85 10.29
N PHE A 29 0.37 -0.35 10.37
CA PHE A 29 1.18 -1.56 10.51
C PHE A 29 2.14 -1.78 9.34
N TYR A 30 1.69 -1.55 8.10
CA TYR A 30 2.55 -1.62 6.91
C TYR A 30 3.54 -0.46 6.87
N THR A 31 3.11 0.77 7.23
CA THR A 31 3.98 1.93 7.38
C THR A 31 5.18 1.64 8.29
N ILE A 32 4.91 1.16 9.51
CA ILE A 32 5.93 0.88 10.52
C ILE A 32 6.86 -0.25 10.04
N SER A 33 6.31 -1.32 9.47
CA SER A 33 7.10 -2.43 8.93
C SER A 33 8.03 -1.98 7.79
N ALA A 34 7.54 -1.15 6.87
CA ALA A 34 8.34 -0.61 5.77
C ALA A 34 9.42 0.35 6.28
N ALA A 35 9.10 1.21 7.26
CA ALA A 35 10.06 2.14 7.84
C ALA A 35 11.21 1.42 8.55
N LYS A 36 10.93 0.31 9.24
CA LYS A 36 11.96 -0.57 9.82
C LYS A 36 12.81 -1.24 8.76
N ALA A 37 12.22 -1.67 7.65
CA ALA A 37 12.94 -2.33 6.56
C ALA A 37 13.89 -1.40 5.80
N LEU A 38 13.62 -0.09 5.76
CA LEU A 38 14.50 0.93 5.16
C LEU A 38 15.79 1.19 5.97
N VAL A 39 15.87 0.67 7.17
CA VAL A 39 17.00 0.81 8.11
C VAL A 39 17.24 2.27 8.50
N SER A 40 17.95 3.08 7.72
CA SER A 40 18.31 4.45 8.11
C SER A 40 18.20 5.48 6.99
N THR A 41 17.93 5.03 5.78
CA THR A 41 17.86 5.89 4.59
C THR A 41 16.60 5.60 3.80
N GLY A 42 16.04 6.62 3.15
CA GLY A 42 14.75 6.56 2.50
C GLY A 42 13.62 7.02 3.43
N ARG A 43 12.39 6.98 2.93
CA ARG A 43 11.23 7.51 3.64
C ARG A 43 9.98 6.72 3.32
N VAL A 44 9.08 6.62 4.30
CA VAL A 44 7.73 6.10 4.12
C VAL A 44 6.73 7.24 4.30
N TYR A 45 5.92 7.46 3.30
CA TYR A 45 4.78 8.37 3.31
C TYR A 45 3.52 7.58 3.62
N ALA A 46 2.91 7.85 4.77
CA ALA A 46 1.64 7.24 5.17
C ALA A 46 0.49 8.17 4.84
N ILE A 47 -0.36 7.77 3.91
CA ILE A 47 -1.48 8.58 3.43
C ILE A 47 -2.80 7.96 3.89
N ASP A 48 -3.65 8.75 4.55
CA ASP A 48 -5.01 8.33 4.90
C ASP A 48 -5.97 9.53 4.90
N ALA A 49 -7.22 9.26 4.56
CA ALA A 49 -8.29 10.27 4.58
C ALA A 49 -8.79 10.58 5.99
N GLN A 50 -8.52 9.72 6.96
CA GLN A 50 -8.91 9.88 8.35
C GLN A 50 -7.80 10.56 9.17
N LYS A 51 -8.00 11.82 9.52
CA LYS A 51 -7.01 12.64 10.22
C LYS A 51 -6.54 12.04 11.56
N ASP A 52 -7.42 11.35 12.26
CA ASP A 52 -7.08 10.72 13.54
C ASP A 52 -6.11 9.53 13.35
N LEU A 53 -6.25 8.77 12.25
CA LEU A 53 -5.33 7.69 11.92
C LEU A 53 -3.94 8.22 11.57
N VAL A 54 -3.87 9.28 10.76
CA VAL A 54 -2.61 9.97 10.44
C VAL A 54 -1.88 10.42 11.70
N THR A 55 -2.61 11.00 12.67
CA THR A 55 -2.03 11.42 13.95
C THR A 55 -1.52 10.23 14.76
N LYS A 56 -2.26 9.12 14.81
CA LYS A 56 -1.84 7.89 15.51
C LYS A 56 -0.57 7.30 14.91
N ILE A 57 -0.47 7.23 13.58
CA ILE A 57 0.73 6.72 12.89
C ILE A 57 1.94 7.54 13.27
N LYS A 58 1.82 8.89 13.23
CA LYS A 58 2.91 9.78 13.63
C LYS A 58 3.39 9.50 15.06
N ASN A 59 2.46 9.39 15.99
CA ASN A 59 2.80 9.12 17.39
C ASN A 59 3.47 7.75 17.57
N ASN A 60 2.97 6.71 16.88
CA ASN A 60 3.55 5.39 16.91
C ASN A 60 4.98 5.38 16.33
N ALA A 61 5.20 6.05 15.21
CA ALA A 61 6.53 6.14 14.60
C ALA A 61 7.52 6.81 15.56
N VAL A 62 7.14 7.92 16.19
CA VAL A 62 7.99 8.59 17.21
C VAL A 62 8.27 7.69 18.39
N HIS A 63 7.26 6.99 18.92
CA HIS A 63 7.42 6.06 20.04
C HIS A 63 8.38 4.91 19.70
N GLU A 64 8.39 4.45 18.46
CA GLU A 64 9.30 3.40 17.96
C GLU A 64 10.67 3.94 17.50
N GLY A 65 10.92 5.24 17.63
CA GLY A 65 12.17 5.87 17.20
C GLY A 65 12.37 5.93 15.69
N LEU A 66 11.28 5.85 14.92
CA LEU A 66 11.31 5.90 13.46
C LEU A 66 11.14 7.34 12.97
N TYR A 67 12.23 7.93 12.49
CA TYR A 67 12.25 9.32 11.99
C TYR A 67 12.11 9.42 10.46
N ASN A 68 11.98 8.28 9.80
CA ASN A 68 11.81 8.15 8.35
C ASN A 68 10.35 7.95 7.92
N VAL A 69 9.39 8.30 8.78
CA VAL A 69 7.95 8.25 8.49
C VAL A 69 7.42 9.68 8.38
N GLU A 70 6.81 9.97 7.26
CA GLU A 70 6.04 11.19 7.02
C GLU A 70 4.56 10.83 6.87
N VAL A 71 3.68 11.58 7.53
CA VAL A 71 2.24 11.33 7.48
C VAL A 71 1.54 12.42 6.69
N ILE A 72 0.62 12.02 5.82
CA ILE A 72 -0.11 12.92 4.92
C ILE A 72 -1.60 12.65 5.08
N TRP A 73 -2.34 13.70 5.44
CA TRP A 73 -3.78 13.66 5.34
C TRP A 73 -4.18 13.89 3.89
N GLY A 74 -4.69 12.86 3.22
CA GLY A 74 -4.95 12.89 1.79
C GLY A 74 -5.98 11.84 1.36
N ASP A 75 -6.52 12.04 0.17
CA ASP A 75 -7.56 11.19 -0.41
C ASP A 75 -7.01 10.49 -1.67
N ILE A 76 -6.76 9.20 -1.55
CA ILE A 76 -6.16 8.40 -2.63
C ILE A 76 -7.12 8.17 -3.82
N GLU A 77 -8.42 8.44 -3.66
CA GLU A 77 -9.42 8.39 -4.72
C GLU A 77 -9.49 9.69 -5.53
N LYS A 78 -8.51 10.59 -5.37
CA LYS A 78 -8.38 11.83 -6.14
C LYS A 78 -7.00 11.95 -6.77
N ILE A 79 -6.96 12.44 -7.99
CA ILE A 79 -5.68 12.80 -8.63
C ILE A 79 -5.03 13.94 -7.86
N ASN A 80 -3.73 13.81 -7.56
CA ASN A 80 -2.97 14.65 -6.64
C ASN A 80 -3.44 14.60 -5.18
N GLY A 81 -4.36 13.71 -4.83
CA GLY A 81 -4.88 13.58 -3.47
C GLY A 81 -3.90 12.96 -2.49
N THR A 82 -2.85 12.31 -2.95
CA THR A 82 -1.71 11.85 -2.13
C THR A 82 -0.78 12.99 -1.71
N HIS A 83 -0.84 14.15 -2.36
CA HIS A 83 0.09 15.27 -2.24
C HIS A 83 1.56 14.93 -2.54
N LEU A 84 1.81 13.80 -3.18
CA LEU A 84 3.15 13.38 -3.63
C LEU A 84 3.42 13.83 -5.06
N GLY A 85 4.69 14.11 -5.36
CA GLY A 85 5.14 14.49 -6.69
C GLY A 85 5.00 13.34 -7.71
N GLU A 86 4.93 13.69 -8.99
CA GLU A 86 5.00 12.71 -10.07
C GLU A 86 6.37 12.01 -10.09
N ASN A 87 6.38 10.71 -10.37
CA ASN A 87 7.60 9.89 -10.50
C ASN A 87 8.56 10.05 -9.29
N SER A 88 8.00 10.15 -8.08
CA SER A 88 8.77 10.35 -6.84
C SER A 88 8.91 9.08 -6.00
N ILE A 89 8.08 8.06 -6.21
CA ILE A 89 7.95 6.88 -5.35
C ILE A 89 8.55 5.64 -6.04
N ASP A 90 9.31 4.86 -5.28
CA ASP A 90 9.89 3.58 -5.73
C ASP A 90 8.94 2.40 -5.51
N LEU A 91 8.21 2.41 -4.38
CA LEU A 91 7.24 1.39 -4.02
C LEU A 91 5.98 2.03 -3.46
N ALA A 92 4.83 1.79 -4.08
CA ALA A 92 3.52 2.08 -3.51
C ALA A 92 2.96 0.80 -2.86
N MET A 93 2.30 0.95 -1.72
CA MET A 93 1.61 -0.14 -1.03
C MET A 93 0.14 0.22 -0.90
N ILE A 94 -0.74 -0.74 -1.19
CA ILE A 94 -2.17 -0.64 -0.95
C ILE A 94 -2.64 -1.96 -0.32
N CYS A 95 -2.88 -1.92 0.99
CA CYS A 95 -3.04 -3.13 1.79
C CYS A 95 -4.35 -3.10 2.59
N ASN A 96 -5.27 -4.02 2.29
CA ASN A 96 -6.61 -4.11 2.89
C ASN A 96 -7.46 -2.84 2.64
N VAL A 97 -7.35 -2.28 1.46
CA VAL A 97 -8.00 -1.01 1.09
C VAL A 97 -8.91 -1.15 -0.14
N LEU A 98 -8.56 -2.01 -1.11
CA LEU A 98 -9.28 -2.07 -2.39
C LEU A 98 -10.78 -2.33 -2.22
N PHE A 99 -11.17 -3.18 -1.28
CA PHE A 99 -12.58 -3.51 -1.03
C PHE A 99 -13.40 -2.31 -0.52
N GLN A 100 -12.74 -1.26 0.01
CA GLN A 100 -13.39 -0.06 0.56
C GLN A 100 -13.48 1.08 -0.46
N LEU A 101 -12.69 1.03 -1.55
CA LEU A 101 -12.62 2.12 -2.52
C LEU A 101 -13.87 2.15 -3.41
N GLU A 102 -14.42 3.34 -3.60
CA GLU A 102 -15.49 3.61 -4.56
C GLU A 102 -14.92 3.80 -5.96
N ASP A 103 -13.82 4.55 -6.11
CA ASP A 103 -13.15 4.82 -7.40
C ASP A 103 -11.75 4.20 -7.48
N LYS A 104 -11.70 2.90 -7.68
CA LYS A 104 -10.45 2.12 -7.84
C LYS A 104 -9.63 2.60 -9.04
N LYS A 105 -10.31 3.06 -10.12
CA LYS A 105 -9.63 3.52 -11.33
C LYS A 105 -8.84 4.79 -11.07
N THR A 106 -9.42 5.77 -10.40
CA THR A 106 -8.71 7.00 -10.03
C THR A 106 -7.55 6.70 -9.08
N THR A 107 -7.74 5.80 -8.11
CA THR A 107 -6.66 5.36 -7.22
C THR A 107 -5.48 4.76 -8.01
N ILE A 108 -5.74 3.88 -8.98
CA ILE A 108 -4.67 3.28 -9.82
C ILE A 108 -3.96 4.35 -10.65
N ASN A 109 -4.70 5.32 -11.21
CA ASN A 109 -4.10 6.43 -11.93
C ASN A 109 -3.21 7.30 -11.04
N GLU A 110 -3.62 7.54 -9.80
CA GLU A 110 -2.81 8.26 -8.82
C GLU A 110 -1.55 7.47 -8.44
N ILE A 111 -1.66 6.17 -8.21
CA ILE A 111 -0.51 5.27 -8.01
C ILE A 111 0.45 5.37 -9.20
N LYS A 112 -0.08 5.29 -10.43
CA LYS A 112 0.73 5.37 -11.64
C LYS A 112 1.43 6.72 -11.75
N ARG A 113 0.78 7.82 -11.38
CA ARG A 113 1.34 9.16 -11.41
C ARG A 113 2.54 9.31 -10.47
N ILE A 114 2.41 8.87 -9.22
CA ILE A 114 3.46 9.03 -8.21
C ILE A 114 4.65 8.09 -8.39
N LEU A 115 4.44 6.92 -9.00
CA LEU A 115 5.50 5.93 -9.19
C LEU A 115 6.50 6.35 -10.27
N LYS A 116 7.77 6.17 -9.98
CA LYS A 116 8.88 6.23 -10.95
C LYS A 116 8.69 5.19 -12.06
N ALA A 117 9.32 5.40 -13.21
CA ALA A 117 9.42 4.37 -14.24
C ALA A 117 10.09 3.11 -13.64
N GLY A 118 9.47 1.95 -13.85
CA GLY A 118 9.91 0.70 -13.22
C GLY A 118 9.64 0.60 -11.71
N GLY A 119 8.99 1.60 -11.10
CA GLY A 119 8.51 1.53 -9.73
C GLY A 119 7.48 0.44 -9.54
N ARG A 120 7.31 -0.02 -8.31
CA ARG A 120 6.50 -1.20 -7.98
C ARG A 120 5.30 -0.86 -7.14
N VAL A 121 4.28 -1.71 -7.22
CA VAL A 121 3.09 -1.66 -6.35
C VAL A 121 2.96 -2.99 -5.62
N LEU A 122 2.87 -2.95 -4.30
CA LEU A 122 2.39 -4.06 -3.48
C LEU A 122 0.89 -3.91 -3.28
N ILE A 123 0.15 -4.94 -3.66
CA ILE A 123 -1.28 -5.06 -3.34
C ILE A 123 -1.46 -6.28 -2.45
N VAL A 124 -2.00 -6.07 -1.25
CA VAL A 124 -2.46 -7.14 -0.35
C VAL A 124 -3.93 -6.89 -0.04
N ASP A 125 -4.78 -7.86 -0.33
CA ASP A 125 -6.19 -7.73 0.01
C ASP A 125 -6.85 -9.09 0.29
N TRP A 126 -8.09 -9.07 0.73
CA TRP A 126 -8.85 -10.25 1.13
C TRP A 126 -9.19 -11.14 -0.05
N SER A 127 -8.90 -12.43 0.07
CA SER A 127 -9.31 -13.45 -0.92
C SER A 127 -10.73 -13.97 -0.69
N ASP A 128 -11.21 -13.84 0.53
CA ASP A 128 -12.55 -14.29 0.92
C ASP A 128 -13.09 -13.47 2.11
N SER A 129 -14.34 -13.73 2.47
CA SER A 129 -14.98 -13.22 3.69
C SER A 129 -14.89 -14.28 4.78
N PHE A 130 -14.31 -13.97 5.90
CA PHE A 130 -14.06 -14.94 6.97
C PHE A 130 -14.64 -14.49 8.33
N GLY A 131 -15.61 -15.23 8.84
CA GLY A 131 -16.07 -15.16 10.24
C GLY A 131 -16.53 -13.78 10.73
N GLY A 132 -16.98 -12.89 9.85
CA GLY A 132 -17.33 -11.52 10.19
C GLY A 132 -16.13 -10.58 10.38
N ILE A 133 -14.92 -11.06 10.08
CA ILE A 133 -13.68 -10.29 10.02
C ILE A 133 -13.41 -9.96 8.55
N GLY A 134 -13.04 -8.69 8.27
CA GLY A 134 -12.79 -8.23 6.90
C GLY A 134 -14.06 -7.87 6.13
N PRO A 135 -14.00 -7.84 4.79
CA PRO A 135 -15.12 -7.41 3.95
C PRO A 135 -16.25 -8.43 3.93
N LYS A 136 -17.45 -7.95 3.60
CA LYS A 136 -18.55 -8.84 3.18
C LYS A 136 -18.17 -9.53 1.87
N SER A 137 -18.77 -10.69 1.60
CA SER A 137 -18.43 -11.49 0.41
C SER A 137 -18.65 -10.77 -0.92
N ASP A 138 -19.61 -9.85 -0.98
CA ASP A 138 -19.90 -9.01 -2.15
C ASP A 138 -18.93 -7.84 -2.33
N ALA A 139 -18.19 -7.47 -1.28
CA ALA A 139 -17.17 -6.42 -1.30
C ALA A 139 -15.75 -6.95 -1.58
N VAL A 140 -15.53 -8.27 -1.52
CA VAL A 140 -14.23 -8.87 -1.84
C VAL A 140 -13.83 -8.58 -3.28
N VAL A 141 -12.66 -7.97 -3.47
CA VAL A 141 -12.08 -7.76 -4.80
C VAL A 141 -11.24 -8.97 -5.16
N LYS A 142 -11.69 -9.76 -6.13
CA LYS A 142 -10.99 -11.00 -6.53
C LYS A 142 -9.62 -10.70 -7.14
N LYS A 143 -8.68 -11.61 -6.90
CA LYS A 143 -7.31 -11.52 -7.44
C LYS A 143 -7.30 -11.32 -8.97
N GLU A 144 -8.13 -12.04 -9.69
CA GLU A 144 -8.25 -11.97 -11.16
C GLU A 144 -8.69 -10.57 -11.61
N THR A 145 -9.62 -9.96 -10.88
CA THR A 145 -10.08 -8.58 -11.14
C THR A 145 -8.95 -7.58 -10.94
N VAL A 146 -8.12 -7.76 -9.90
CA VAL A 146 -6.96 -6.88 -9.65
C VAL A 146 -5.92 -7.05 -10.75
N LEU A 147 -5.62 -8.27 -11.19
CA LEU A 147 -4.70 -8.53 -12.30
C LEU A 147 -5.14 -7.79 -13.57
N GLU A 148 -6.38 -7.99 -14.00
CA GLU A 148 -6.94 -7.31 -15.18
C GLU A 148 -6.91 -5.79 -15.04
N MET A 149 -7.30 -5.28 -13.89
CA MET A 149 -7.37 -3.85 -13.61
C MET A 149 -5.98 -3.20 -13.66
N MET A 150 -4.95 -3.84 -13.12
CA MET A 150 -3.58 -3.33 -13.13
C MET A 150 -2.96 -3.40 -14.53
N GLU A 151 -3.12 -4.52 -15.24
CA GLU A 151 -2.61 -4.70 -16.59
C GLU A 151 -3.22 -3.70 -17.57
N ASN A 152 -4.52 -3.46 -17.50
CA ASN A 152 -5.23 -2.47 -18.34
C ASN A 152 -4.78 -1.03 -18.07
N ASN A 153 -4.08 -0.77 -16.96
CA ASN A 153 -3.57 0.56 -16.60
C ASN A 153 -2.05 0.72 -16.74
N GLY A 154 -1.37 -0.22 -17.40
CA GLY A 154 0.05 -0.12 -17.74
C GLY A 154 0.98 -0.59 -16.63
N PHE A 155 0.55 -1.56 -15.88
CA PHE A 155 1.37 -2.35 -14.97
C PHE A 155 1.48 -3.78 -15.49
N HIS A 156 2.56 -4.45 -15.18
CA HIS A 156 2.63 -5.90 -15.38
C HIS A 156 2.89 -6.58 -14.03
N MET A 157 2.37 -7.78 -13.87
CA MET A 157 2.60 -8.58 -12.68
C MET A 157 4.06 -9.03 -12.62
N ASP A 158 4.75 -8.70 -11.53
CA ASP A 158 6.13 -9.13 -11.28
C ASP A 158 6.13 -10.49 -10.55
N ARG A 159 5.42 -10.57 -9.45
CA ARG A 159 5.27 -11.83 -8.68
C ARG A 159 4.11 -11.80 -7.69
N GLU A 160 3.71 -13.00 -7.28
CA GLU A 160 2.83 -13.22 -6.14
C GLU A 160 3.67 -13.42 -4.87
N ILE A 161 3.16 -12.96 -3.73
CA ILE A 161 3.77 -13.17 -2.42
C ILE A 161 2.84 -13.94 -1.49
N SER A 162 3.39 -14.60 -0.49
CA SER A 162 2.59 -15.23 0.57
C SER A 162 2.08 -14.18 1.55
N ALA A 163 0.81 -13.80 1.43
CA ALA A 163 0.21 -12.72 2.22
C ALA A 163 -0.55 -13.20 3.47
N GLY A 164 -0.56 -14.50 3.74
CA GLY A 164 -1.26 -15.13 4.86
C GLY A 164 -2.59 -15.77 4.45
N ALA A 165 -3.26 -16.40 5.41
CA ALA A 165 -4.56 -16.99 5.19
C ALA A 165 -5.60 -15.90 4.90
N HIS A 166 -6.54 -16.19 4.00
CA HIS A 166 -7.61 -15.28 3.59
C HIS A 166 -7.17 -14.00 2.87
N HIS A 167 -5.89 -13.93 2.44
CA HIS A 167 -5.35 -12.81 1.68
C HIS A 167 -4.58 -13.29 0.45
N TYR A 168 -4.60 -12.50 -0.60
CA TYR A 168 -3.64 -12.58 -1.70
C TYR A 168 -2.66 -11.41 -1.61
N GLY A 169 -1.47 -11.59 -2.13
CA GLY A 169 -0.46 -10.54 -2.24
C GLY A 169 0.18 -10.54 -3.61
N LEU A 170 0.16 -9.40 -4.28
CA LEU A 170 0.63 -9.22 -5.65
C LEU A 170 1.59 -8.06 -5.73
N ILE A 171 2.70 -8.23 -6.43
CA ILE A 171 3.62 -7.14 -6.76
C ILE A 171 3.55 -6.89 -8.26
N PHE A 172 3.27 -5.65 -8.62
CA PHE A 172 3.27 -5.18 -9.99
C PHE A 172 4.42 -4.20 -10.22
N LYS A 173 4.84 -4.07 -11.47
CA LYS A 173 5.83 -3.10 -11.93
C LYS A 173 5.19 -2.16 -12.94
N LYS A 174 5.42 -0.86 -12.80
CA LYS A 174 5.02 0.16 -13.77
C LYS A 174 5.85 0.00 -15.05
N LEU A 175 5.17 -0.08 -16.20
CA LEU A 175 5.77 -0.11 -17.53
C LEU A 175 6.29 1.26 -17.97
#